data_115bba2693ffd3a758140f2fd34bad96
#
_entry.id   115bba2693ffd3a758140f2fd34bad96
#
_cell.length_a   1.000
_cell.length_b   1.000
_cell.length_c   1.000
_cell.angle_alpha   90.00
_cell.angle_beta   90.00
_cell.angle_gamma   90.00
#
_symmetry.space_group_name_H-M   'P 1'
#
loop_
_entity.id
_entity.type
_entity.pdbx_description
1 polymer ?
#
loop_
_entity_poly.entity_id
_entity_poly.type
_entity_poly.pdbx_seq_one_letter_code
_entity_poly.pdbx_strand_id
1 'polypeptide(L)'
;MYALADCNNFYASCERVFRPELNGKPIIVLSNNDGCAVARSNEAKALGIPMGAPLFKIREIVQANHVAVFSGNYPLYGDMSARIQAVLREFSPLVEQYSIDEAFLDLTGIKADFDAYAKAISARCWRDTSIPVSVGIAPTKTLAKIASKLCKQYPKLQGGCYMHRPQDIEKVLRKFPVADVWGIGRRSVKKLDLMGVKTAWEYAQLPEETVRKLFALPGWRTQQELRGIPCIEFEDLPQDRQSICVSRSFSHEIKDSPLLAEQVANFAEAVVEKLRKQGSLALEMAVFAFTNRFKEDAPQAHESRVVVFPEGEADYRKIVPAAVRACHELYRPGYGYKKAGVVVTRLMSASAFTASLFADDAAAQRDAQLSGVIDSINRSFGPGAIRFGVQGTGEVYSTREHQSPHYTTRWEDIPKVKL
;
A
#
# COMPACT_ATOMS: atom_id res chain seq x y z
N MET A 1 -9.80 -24.41 -1.38
CA MET A 1 -8.49 -24.33 -0.67
C MET A 1 -7.77 -23.07 -1.14
N TYR A 2 -7.15 -22.34 -0.20
CA TYR A 2 -6.47 -21.09 -0.51
C TYR A 2 -5.01 -21.17 -0.07
N ALA A 3 -4.10 -20.61 -0.89
CA ALA A 3 -2.74 -20.34 -0.46
C ALA A 3 -2.57 -18.84 -0.25
N LEU A 4 -1.75 -18.44 0.73
CA LEU A 4 -1.17 -17.10 0.82
C LEU A 4 0.33 -17.22 0.60
N ALA A 5 0.85 -16.55 -0.41
CA ALA A 5 2.27 -16.30 -0.60
C ALA A 5 2.60 -14.90 -0.06
N ASP A 6 3.57 -14.82 0.86
CA ASP A 6 3.96 -13.58 1.57
C ASP A 6 5.49 -13.44 1.51
N CYS A 7 5.96 -12.37 0.89
CA CYS A 7 7.38 -12.09 0.72
C CYS A 7 8.02 -11.64 2.05
N ASN A 8 9.03 -12.37 2.50
CA ASN A 8 9.66 -12.10 3.79
C ASN A 8 10.47 -10.81 3.75
N ASN A 9 10.13 -9.84 4.64
CA ASN A 9 10.82 -8.55 4.75
C ASN A 9 10.98 -7.84 3.40
N PHE A 10 9.96 -7.83 2.58
CA PHE A 10 9.98 -7.59 1.14
C PHE A 10 10.94 -6.48 0.68
N TYR A 11 10.77 -5.23 1.15
CA TYR A 11 11.62 -4.13 0.70
C TYR A 11 13.10 -4.35 1.03
N ALA A 12 13.40 -4.85 2.23
CA ALA A 12 14.78 -5.17 2.60
C ALA A 12 15.34 -6.33 1.76
N SER A 13 14.50 -7.30 1.39
CA SER A 13 14.89 -8.40 0.50
C SER A 13 15.13 -7.92 -0.92
N CYS A 14 14.34 -6.97 -1.44
CA CYS A 14 14.58 -6.35 -2.75
C CYS A 14 15.96 -5.66 -2.81
N GLU A 15 16.34 -4.94 -1.77
CA GLU A 15 17.67 -4.30 -1.71
C GLU A 15 18.81 -5.35 -1.69
N ARG A 16 18.61 -6.47 -1.01
CA ARG A 16 19.59 -7.57 -0.96
C ARG A 16 19.82 -8.26 -2.30
N VAL A 17 18.81 -8.35 -3.16
CA VAL A 17 18.93 -8.97 -4.49
C VAL A 17 20.08 -8.35 -5.28
N PHE A 18 20.23 -7.03 -5.21
CA PHE A 18 21.25 -6.27 -5.95
C PHE A 18 22.48 -5.94 -5.10
N ARG A 19 22.45 -6.27 -3.82
CA ARG A 19 23.54 -6.05 -2.87
C ARG A 19 23.74 -7.28 -1.98
N PRO A 20 24.21 -8.40 -2.55
CA PRO A 20 24.36 -9.67 -1.82
C PRO A 20 25.33 -9.58 -0.62
N GLU A 21 26.22 -8.58 -0.60
CA GLU A 21 27.09 -8.29 0.55
C GLU A 21 26.32 -7.86 1.83
N LEU A 22 25.02 -7.57 1.68
CA LEU A 22 24.11 -7.26 2.78
C LEU A 22 23.39 -8.50 3.35
N ASN A 23 23.67 -9.69 2.82
CA ASN A 23 23.11 -10.91 3.38
C ASN A 23 23.59 -11.09 4.83
N GLY A 24 22.66 -11.38 5.73
CA GLY A 24 22.94 -11.51 7.17
C GLY A 24 23.18 -10.18 7.90
N LYS A 25 23.15 -9.04 7.22
CA LYS A 25 23.31 -7.72 7.85
C LYS A 25 21.96 -7.06 8.14
N PRO A 26 21.87 -6.24 9.19
CA PRO A 26 20.64 -5.52 9.51
C PRO A 26 20.35 -4.45 8.45
N ILE A 27 19.11 -4.43 7.94
CA ILE A 27 18.63 -3.47 6.94
C ILE A 27 17.33 -2.85 7.44
N ILE A 28 17.19 -1.54 7.24
CA ILE A 28 15.92 -0.83 7.33
C ILE A 28 15.65 -0.07 6.05
N VAL A 29 14.37 0.00 5.66
CA VAL A 29 13.90 0.86 4.58
C VAL A 29 12.98 1.91 5.17
N LEU A 30 13.20 3.17 4.78
CA LEU A 30 12.52 4.33 5.32
C LEU A 30 11.29 4.70 4.47
N SER A 31 10.33 5.31 5.11
CA SER A 31 9.18 5.94 4.44
C SER A 31 9.58 7.20 3.68
N ASN A 32 8.61 7.85 3.01
CA ASN A 32 8.83 9.16 2.40
C ASN A 32 9.51 10.13 3.36
N ASN A 33 10.41 10.96 2.84
CA ASN A 33 11.25 11.92 3.57
C ASN A 33 12.18 11.27 4.61
N ASP A 34 12.56 10.03 4.38
CA ASP A 34 13.42 9.24 5.28
C ASP A 34 12.95 9.28 6.75
N GLY A 35 11.61 9.35 6.93
CA GLY A 35 11.01 9.65 8.23
C GLY A 35 11.04 8.46 9.19
N CYS A 36 10.48 7.32 8.80
CA CYS A 36 10.28 6.18 9.70
C CYS A 36 10.63 4.86 9.01
N ALA A 37 11.09 3.87 9.77
CA ALA A 37 11.36 2.53 9.29
C ALA A 37 10.05 1.80 8.92
N VAL A 38 9.78 1.60 7.63
CA VAL A 38 8.59 0.90 7.09
C VAL A 38 8.87 -0.54 6.69
N ALA A 39 10.14 -0.93 6.55
CA ALA A 39 10.54 -2.31 6.44
C ALA A 39 11.84 -2.55 7.21
N ARG A 40 12.02 -3.79 7.68
CA ARG A 40 13.18 -4.19 8.48
C ARG A 40 13.52 -5.64 8.17
N SER A 41 14.80 -5.94 8.03
CA SER A 41 15.29 -7.31 7.99
C SER A 41 15.14 -8.01 9.34
N ASN A 42 15.30 -9.32 9.39
CA ASN A 42 15.22 -10.08 10.66
C ASN A 42 16.33 -9.65 11.62
N GLU A 43 17.51 -9.36 11.11
CA GLU A 43 18.65 -8.86 11.89
C GLU A 43 18.32 -7.50 12.51
N ALA A 44 17.68 -6.58 11.76
CA ALA A 44 17.24 -5.30 12.30
C ALA A 44 16.12 -5.45 13.34
N LYS A 45 15.22 -6.42 13.18
CA LYS A 45 14.21 -6.75 14.19
C LYS A 45 14.85 -7.30 15.47
N ALA A 46 15.91 -8.13 15.36
CA ALA A 46 16.64 -8.66 16.50
C ALA A 46 17.36 -7.57 17.31
N LEU A 47 17.76 -6.47 16.68
CA LEU A 47 18.29 -5.28 17.34
C LEU A 47 17.22 -4.44 18.07
N GLY A 48 15.96 -4.87 18.06
CA GLY A 48 14.87 -4.17 18.74
C GLY A 48 14.32 -2.96 17.98
N ILE A 49 14.67 -2.74 16.71
CA ILE A 49 14.12 -1.64 15.91
C ILE A 49 12.62 -1.88 15.65
N PRO A 50 11.69 -1.03 16.17
CA PRO A 50 10.26 -1.26 15.98
C PRO A 50 9.76 -0.80 14.61
N MET A 51 8.63 -1.35 14.14
CA MET A 51 7.97 -0.89 12.92
C MET A 51 7.45 0.53 13.13
N GLY A 52 7.67 1.39 12.11
CA GLY A 52 7.27 2.79 12.17
C GLY A 52 8.16 3.67 13.06
N ALA A 53 9.30 3.16 13.54
CA ALA A 53 10.23 3.96 14.34
C ALA A 53 10.76 5.14 13.54
N PRO A 54 10.66 6.37 14.04
CA PRO A 54 11.32 7.52 13.43
C PRO A 54 12.84 7.34 13.40
N LEU A 55 13.48 7.62 12.25
CA LEU A 55 14.92 7.42 12.08
C LEU A 55 15.75 8.14 13.16
N PHE A 56 15.36 9.36 13.53
CA PHE A 56 16.07 10.13 14.53
C PHE A 56 16.06 9.47 15.93
N LYS A 57 15.03 8.68 16.26
CA LYS A 57 14.93 7.96 17.55
C LYS A 57 15.76 6.68 17.60
N ILE A 58 16.13 6.14 16.46
CA ILE A 58 16.90 4.89 16.36
C ILE A 58 18.32 5.10 15.83
N ARG A 59 18.74 6.37 15.67
CA ARG A 59 20.05 6.72 15.08
C ARG A 59 21.23 6.07 15.80
N GLU A 60 21.21 6.02 17.12
CA GLU A 60 22.26 5.38 17.92
C GLU A 60 22.35 3.87 17.63
N ILE A 61 21.20 3.17 17.58
CA ILE A 61 21.15 1.74 17.25
C ILE A 61 21.68 1.51 15.84
N VAL A 62 21.29 2.37 14.88
CA VAL A 62 21.69 2.28 13.47
C VAL A 62 23.22 2.45 13.34
N GLN A 63 23.80 3.43 14.02
CA GLN A 63 25.24 3.69 13.96
C GLN A 63 26.06 2.61 14.67
N ALA A 64 25.67 2.24 15.91
CA ALA A 64 26.40 1.24 16.71
C ALA A 64 26.42 -0.15 16.06
N ASN A 65 25.39 -0.52 15.28
CA ASN A 65 25.26 -1.84 14.67
C ASN A 65 25.47 -1.84 13.16
N HIS A 66 25.96 -0.74 12.57
CA HIS A 66 26.19 -0.61 11.13
C HIS A 66 24.96 -1.03 10.29
N VAL A 67 23.77 -0.63 10.71
CA VAL A 67 22.50 -0.96 10.01
C VAL A 67 22.51 -0.27 8.65
N ALA A 68 22.30 -1.03 7.58
CA ALA A 68 22.14 -0.47 6.24
C ALA A 68 20.78 0.24 6.15
N VAL A 69 20.81 1.51 5.77
CA VAL A 69 19.62 2.37 5.67
C VAL A 69 19.34 2.66 4.21
N PHE A 70 18.09 2.49 3.79
CA PHE A 70 17.63 2.82 2.44
C PHE A 70 16.40 3.72 2.48
N SER A 71 16.35 4.70 1.59
CA SER A 71 15.09 5.40 1.28
C SER A 71 14.18 4.49 0.44
N GLY A 72 12.86 4.63 0.56
CA GLY A 72 11.92 3.78 -0.17
C GLY A 72 12.07 3.90 -1.70
N ASN A 73 12.48 2.81 -2.37
CA ASN A 73 12.62 2.69 -3.82
C ASN A 73 11.40 1.95 -4.42
N TYR A 74 10.24 2.61 -4.38
CA TYR A 74 8.96 1.99 -4.80
C TYR A 74 8.92 1.51 -6.25
N PRO A 75 9.59 2.17 -7.24
CA PRO A 75 9.69 1.60 -8.59
C PRO A 75 10.36 0.24 -8.63
N LEU A 76 11.49 0.08 -7.93
CA LEU A 76 12.18 -1.22 -7.80
C LEU A 76 11.28 -2.26 -7.13
N TYR A 77 10.63 -1.90 -6.01
CA TYR A 77 9.78 -2.85 -5.27
C TYR A 77 8.55 -3.25 -6.08
N GLY A 78 7.98 -2.32 -6.87
CA GLY A 78 6.87 -2.60 -7.77
C GLY A 78 7.24 -3.60 -8.88
N ASP A 79 8.42 -3.46 -9.49
CA ASP A 79 8.92 -4.39 -10.50
C ASP A 79 9.21 -5.78 -9.90
N MET A 80 9.88 -5.85 -8.75
CA MET A 80 10.13 -7.11 -8.06
C MET A 80 8.84 -7.82 -7.64
N SER A 81 7.83 -7.06 -7.19
CA SER A 81 6.49 -7.60 -6.94
C SER A 81 5.87 -8.20 -8.19
N ALA A 82 5.92 -7.48 -9.33
CA ALA A 82 5.37 -7.98 -10.59
C ALA A 82 6.03 -9.29 -11.05
N ARG A 83 7.34 -9.43 -10.84
CA ARG A 83 8.08 -10.69 -11.13
C ARG A 83 7.60 -11.85 -10.26
N ILE A 84 7.42 -11.61 -8.96
CA ILE A 84 6.88 -12.63 -8.05
C ILE A 84 5.46 -13.01 -8.45
N GLN A 85 4.60 -12.02 -8.76
CA GLN A 85 3.23 -12.29 -9.23
C GLN A 85 3.23 -13.13 -10.52
N ALA A 86 4.18 -12.91 -11.43
CA ALA A 86 4.32 -13.73 -12.64
C ALA A 86 4.65 -15.18 -12.30
N VAL A 87 5.58 -15.42 -11.36
CA VAL A 87 5.88 -16.79 -10.88
C VAL A 87 4.66 -17.44 -10.23
N LEU A 88 3.92 -16.70 -9.38
CA LEU A 88 2.75 -17.26 -8.69
C LEU A 88 1.63 -17.67 -9.65
N ARG A 89 1.46 -16.96 -10.76
CA ARG A 89 0.47 -17.34 -11.80
C ARG A 89 0.76 -18.67 -12.50
N GLU A 90 1.98 -19.21 -12.41
CA GLU A 90 2.30 -20.55 -12.89
C GLU A 90 1.71 -21.65 -11.98
N PHE A 91 1.37 -21.33 -10.74
CA PHE A 91 0.87 -22.27 -9.73
C PHE A 91 -0.64 -22.26 -9.54
N SER A 92 -1.32 -21.22 -9.99
CA SER A 92 -2.79 -21.16 -9.94
C SER A 92 -3.32 -20.28 -11.06
N PRO A 93 -4.44 -20.67 -11.70
CA PRO A 93 -5.11 -19.83 -12.70
C PRO A 93 -5.71 -18.55 -12.09
N LEU A 94 -6.02 -18.57 -10.77
CA LEU A 94 -6.61 -17.45 -10.05
C LEU A 94 -5.65 -16.97 -8.96
N VAL A 95 -5.06 -15.79 -9.16
CA VAL A 95 -4.14 -15.13 -8.22
C VAL A 95 -4.64 -13.73 -7.92
N GLU A 96 -5.01 -13.49 -6.67
CA GLU A 96 -5.41 -12.19 -6.15
C GLU A 96 -4.20 -11.48 -5.55
N GLN A 97 -3.75 -10.39 -6.15
CA GLN A 97 -2.73 -9.53 -5.56
C GLN A 97 -3.32 -8.70 -4.42
N TYR A 98 -3.14 -9.16 -3.19
CA TYR A 98 -3.66 -8.50 -2.00
C TYR A 98 -2.85 -7.25 -1.61
N SER A 99 -1.54 -7.31 -1.74
CA SER A 99 -0.63 -6.18 -1.50
C SER A 99 0.57 -6.21 -2.46
N ILE A 100 1.57 -5.37 -2.23
CA ILE A 100 2.83 -5.38 -2.99
C ILE A 100 3.67 -6.63 -2.69
N ASP A 101 3.47 -7.26 -1.54
CA ASP A 101 4.27 -8.37 -1.02
C ASP A 101 3.46 -9.62 -0.68
N GLU A 102 2.11 -9.58 -0.82
CA GLU A 102 1.22 -10.70 -0.53
C GLU A 102 0.28 -10.99 -1.70
N ALA A 103 0.08 -12.28 -2.00
CA ALA A 103 -0.92 -12.74 -2.95
C ALA A 103 -1.65 -13.99 -2.46
N PHE A 104 -2.96 -14.03 -2.68
CA PHE A 104 -3.74 -15.25 -2.50
C PHE A 104 -3.80 -16.03 -3.82
N LEU A 105 -3.75 -17.35 -3.72
CA LEU A 105 -3.95 -18.26 -4.83
C LEU A 105 -5.17 -19.14 -4.51
N ASP A 106 -6.10 -19.26 -5.45
CA ASP A 106 -7.16 -20.24 -5.34
C ASP A 106 -6.67 -21.59 -5.86
N LEU A 107 -6.63 -22.57 -4.99
CA LEU A 107 -6.19 -23.93 -5.29
C LEU A 107 -7.37 -24.88 -5.52
N THR A 108 -8.57 -24.37 -5.75
CA THR A 108 -9.77 -25.17 -6.04
C THR A 108 -9.56 -25.98 -7.32
N GLY A 109 -9.79 -27.27 -7.25
CA GLY A 109 -9.60 -28.20 -8.39
C GLY A 109 -8.16 -28.67 -8.61
N ILE A 110 -7.16 -28.08 -7.95
CA ILE A 110 -5.77 -28.53 -8.03
C ILE A 110 -5.60 -29.80 -7.19
N LYS A 111 -5.11 -30.86 -7.82
CA LYS A 111 -4.81 -32.14 -7.19
C LYS A 111 -3.30 -32.24 -6.96
N ALA A 112 -2.83 -31.94 -5.76
CA ALA A 112 -1.42 -31.99 -5.39
C ALA A 112 -1.24 -32.39 -3.91
N ASP A 113 -0.07 -32.83 -3.56
CA ASP A 113 0.38 -32.82 -2.16
C ASP A 113 0.65 -31.35 -1.77
N PHE A 114 -0.27 -30.75 -1.04
CA PHE A 114 -0.21 -29.33 -0.71
C PHE A 114 0.94 -28.98 0.26
N ASP A 115 1.50 -29.90 1.01
CA ASP A 115 2.71 -29.64 1.80
C ASP A 115 3.93 -29.47 0.88
N ALA A 116 4.11 -30.41 -0.05
CA ALA A 116 5.15 -30.32 -1.07
C ALA A 116 4.92 -29.11 -2.01
N TYR A 117 3.66 -28.85 -2.35
CA TYR A 117 3.30 -27.75 -3.25
C TYR A 117 3.63 -26.36 -2.67
N ALA A 118 3.32 -26.13 -1.40
CA ALA A 118 3.68 -24.90 -0.70
C ALA A 118 5.19 -24.63 -0.72
N LYS A 119 5.98 -25.68 -0.44
CA LYS A 119 7.46 -25.61 -0.48
C LYS A 119 7.97 -25.38 -1.90
N ALA A 120 7.35 -26.00 -2.92
CA ALA A 120 7.71 -25.80 -4.33
C ALA A 120 7.47 -24.35 -4.77
N ILE A 121 6.35 -23.73 -4.39
CA ILE A 121 6.08 -22.31 -4.66
C ILE A 121 7.16 -21.44 -4.02
N SER A 122 7.46 -21.65 -2.73
CA SER A 122 8.49 -20.90 -2.01
C SER A 122 9.88 -21.02 -2.69
N ALA A 123 10.28 -22.25 -3.03
CA ALA A 123 11.57 -22.53 -3.68
C ALA A 123 11.63 -21.92 -5.07
N ARG A 124 10.52 -21.94 -5.85
CA ARG A 124 10.45 -21.37 -7.18
C ARG A 124 10.58 -19.85 -7.14
N CYS A 125 9.86 -19.17 -6.23
CA CYS A 125 9.99 -17.73 -6.03
C CYS A 125 11.44 -17.35 -5.67
N TRP A 126 12.06 -18.08 -4.76
CA TRP A 126 13.47 -17.85 -4.39
C TRP A 126 14.41 -18.03 -5.57
N ARG A 127 14.28 -19.12 -6.32
CA ARG A 127 15.13 -19.42 -7.47
C ARG A 127 15.06 -18.34 -8.54
N ASP A 128 13.83 -17.85 -8.85
CA ASP A 128 13.61 -16.98 -10.00
C ASP A 128 13.74 -15.49 -9.65
N THR A 129 13.61 -15.12 -8.37
CA THR A 129 13.63 -13.70 -7.95
C THR A 129 14.62 -13.38 -6.83
N SER A 130 15.20 -14.37 -6.19
CA SER A 130 16.01 -14.25 -4.96
C SER A 130 15.27 -13.58 -3.79
N ILE A 131 13.93 -13.56 -3.82
CA ILE A 131 13.09 -13.08 -2.72
C ILE A 131 12.56 -14.28 -1.95
N PRO A 132 12.80 -14.37 -0.62
CA PRO A 132 12.24 -15.44 0.20
C PRO A 132 10.74 -15.23 0.39
N VAL A 133 9.95 -16.27 0.10
CA VAL A 133 8.49 -16.25 0.20
C VAL A 133 8.03 -17.34 1.16
N SER A 134 7.12 -16.99 2.07
CA SER A 134 6.44 -17.93 2.97
C SER A 134 5.06 -18.25 2.41
N VAL A 135 4.75 -19.52 2.26
CA VAL A 135 3.49 -19.99 1.66
C VAL A 135 2.68 -20.77 2.67
N GLY A 136 1.50 -20.26 3.01
CA GLY A 136 0.54 -20.95 3.88
C GLY A 136 -0.66 -21.43 3.08
N ILE A 137 -1.01 -22.72 3.17
CA ILE A 137 -2.19 -23.30 2.52
C ILE A 137 -3.18 -23.75 3.60
N ALA A 138 -4.45 -23.33 3.45
CA ALA A 138 -5.50 -23.65 4.41
C ALA A 138 -6.91 -23.59 3.77
N PRO A 139 -7.97 -24.06 4.46
CA PRO A 139 -9.34 -24.01 3.96
C PRO A 139 -9.88 -22.61 3.69
N THR A 140 -9.36 -21.58 4.37
CA THR A 140 -9.82 -20.19 4.26
C THR A 140 -8.65 -19.23 4.12
N LYS A 141 -8.89 -18.01 3.60
CA LYS A 141 -7.87 -16.97 3.46
C LYS A 141 -7.26 -16.58 4.81
N THR A 142 -8.07 -16.45 5.86
CA THR A 142 -7.58 -16.09 7.22
C THR A 142 -6.68 -17.18 7.79
N LEU A 143 -7.06 -18.45 7.64
CA LEU A 143 -6.21 -19.56 8.07
C LEU A 143 -4.93 -19.67 7.23
N ALA A 144 -4.99 -19.40 5.93
CA ALA A 144 -3.80 -19.36 5.07
C ALA A 144 -2.80 -18.28 5.51
N LYS A 145 -3.28 -17.11 5.96
CA LYS A 145 -2.41 -16.06 6.55
C LYS A 145 -1.75 -16.54 7.84
N ILE A 146 -2.47 -17.24 8.70
CA ILE A 146 -1.90 -17.84 9.92
C ILE A 146 -0.83 -18.88 9.54
N ALA A 147 -1.12 -19.78 8.60
CA ALA A 147 -0.17 -20.78 8.13
C ALA A 147 1.11 -20.15 7.54
N SER A 148 0.99 -19.11 6.71
CA SER A 148 2.14 -18.37 6.17
C SER A 148 2.97 -17.71 7.29
N LYS A 149 2.32 -17.16 8.32
CA LYS A 149 3.02 -16.58 9.48
C LYS A 149 3.81 -17.64 10.27
N LEU A 150 3.29 -18.86 10.36
CA LEU A 150 4.03 -19.97 10.98
C LEU A 150 5.31 -20.30 10.22
N CYS A 151 5.32 -20.22 8.89
CA CYS A 151 6.54 -20.45 8.09
C CYS A 151 7.66 -19.49 8.48
N LYS A 152 7.33 -18.23 8.82
CA LYS A 152 8.31 -17.23 9.26
C LYS A 152 8.86 -17.51 10.66
N GLN A 153 8.07 -18.18 11.51
CA GLN A 153 8.43 -18.49 12.89
C GLN A 153 9.19 -19.82 13.02
N TYR A 154 8.88 -20.79 12.15
CA TYR A 154 9.40 -22.15 12.24
C TYR A 154 10.20 -22.54 10.99
N PRO A 155 11.54 -22.39 10.99
CA PRO A 155 12.40 -22.74 9.84
C PRO A 155 12.25 -24.19 9.35
N LYS A 156 11.84 -25.10 10.24
CA LYS A 156 11.57 -26.52 9.89
C LYS A 156 10.47 -26.68 8.82
N LEU A 157 9.61 -25.68 8.65
CA LEU A 157 8.56 -25.68 7.61
C LEU A 157 9.10 -25.37 6.20
N GLN A 158 10.38 -24.96 6.08
CA GLN A 158 11.05 -24.74 4.78
C GLN A 158 10.27 -23.81 3.85
N GLY A 159 9.62 -22.77 4.40
CA GLY A 159 8.85 -21.78 3.64
C GLY A 159 7.44 -22.23 3.23
N GLY A 160 7.01 -23.47 3.49
CA GLY A 160 5.68 -23.99 3.18
C GLY A 160 4.96 -24.59 4.39
N CYS A 161 3.66 -24.28 4.56
CA CYS A 161 2.83 -24.84 5.63
C CYS A 161 1.43 -25.18 5.11
N TYR A 162 1.07 -26.45 5.17
CA TYR A 162 -0.28 -26.91 4.87
C TYR A 162 -1.05 -27.21 6.15
N MET A 163 -2.02 -26.37 6.48
CA MET A 163 -2.85 -26.47 7.68
C MET A 163 -4.29 -26.78 7.30
N HIS A 164 -4.70 -28.05 7.40
CA HIS A 164 -6.01 -28.50 6.94
C HIS A 164 -6.77 -29.38 7.95
N ARG A 165 -6.05 -30.10 8.83
CA ARG A 165 -6.68 -30.96 9.81
C ARG A 165 -7.30 -30.15 10.95
N PRO A 166 -8.57 -30.38 11.33
CA PRO A 166 -9.24 -29.61 12.38
C PRO A 166 -8.44 -29.54 13.68
N GLN A 167 -7.80 -30.64 14.06
CA GLN A 167 -7.00 -30.75 15.30
C GLN A 167 -5.75 -29.85 15.24
N ASP A 168 -5.09 -29.76 14.09
CA ASP A 168 -3.91 -28.90 13.91
C ASP A 168 -4.33 -27.43 13.90
N ILE A 169 -5.46 -27.10 13.24
CA ILE A 169 -6.04 -25.76 13.23
C ILE A 169 -6.35 -25.33 14.67
N GLU A 170 -7.08 -26.14 15.42
CA GLU A 170 -7.40 -25.85 16.82
C GLU A 170 -6.14 -25.64 17.66
N LYS A 171 -5.16 -26.54 17.55
CA LYS A 171 -3.89 -26.47 18.29
C LYS A 171 -3.14 -25.17 18.00
N VAL A 172 -3.16 -24.70 16.74
CA VAL A 172 -2.55 -23.43 16.34
C VAL A 172 -3.36 -22.26 16.89
N LEU A 173 -4.67 -22.24 16.69
CA LEU A 173 -5.53 -21.13 17.11
C LEU A 173 -5.52 -20.90 18.62
N ARG A 174 -5.40 -21.96 19.43
CA ARG A 174 -5.27 -21.88 20.91
C ARG A 174 -3.99 -21.15 21.36
N LYS A 175 -2.96 -21.09 20.53
CA LYS A 175 -1.70 -20.40 20.82
C LYS A 175 -1.53 -19.09 20.06
N PHE A 176 -2.35 -18.87 19.02
CA PHE A 176 -2.21 -17.70 18.15
C PHE A 176 -2.90 -16.50 18.80
N PRO A 177 -2.16 -15.38 19.05
CA PRO A 177 -2.74 -14.18 19.65
C PRO A 177 -3.87 -13.61 18.78
N VAL A 178 -5.00 -13.27 19.37
CA VAL A 178 -6.13 -12.68 18.66
C VAL A 178 -5.76 -11.33 18.02
N ALA A 179 -4.85 -10.59 18.64
CA ALA A 179 -4.34 -9.32 18.12
C ALA A 179 -3.59 -9.45 16.77
N ASP A 180 -3.13 -10.65 16.45
CA ASP A 180 -2.39 -10.98 15.23
C ASP A 180 -3.26 -11.58 14.13
N VAL A 181 -4.56 -11.76 14.39
CA VAL A 181 -5.54 -12.26 13.42
C VAL A 181 -5.86 -11.17 12.39
N TRP A 182 -5.84 -11.56 11.14
CA TRP A 182 -6.24 -10.67 10.04
C TRP A 182 -7.68 -10.18 10.20
N GLY A 183 -7.88 -8.87 10.06
CA GLY A 183 -9.17 -8.23 10.30
C GLY A 183 -9.40 -7.77 11.75
N ILE A 184 -8.57 -8.17 12.72
CA ILE A 184 -8.65 -7.72 14.11
C ILE A 184 -7.73 -6.52 14.33
N GLY A 185 -8.28 -5.30 14.23
CA GLY A 185 -7.52 -4.07 14.43
C GLY A 185 -7.41 -3.65 15.91
N ARG A 186 -6.56 -2.65 16.20
CA ARG A 186 -6.28 -2.15 17.57
C ARG A 186 -7.55 -1.82 18.40
N ARG A 187 -8.60 -1.30 17.76
CA ARG A 187 -9.88 -0.99 18.45
C ARG A 187 -10.62 -2.26 18.85
N SER A 188 -10.59 -3.29 17.99
CA SER A 188 -11.18 -4.59 18.27
C SER A 188 -10.43 -5.32 19.37
N VAL A 189 -9.09 -5.27 19.35
CA VAL A 189 -8.24 -5.84 20.40
C VAL A 189 -8.60 -5.30 21.76
N LYS A 190 -8.76 -3.98 21.92
CA LYS A 190 -9.17 -3.37 23.20
C LYS A 190 -10.51 -3.91 23.72
N LYS A 191 -11.49 -4.13 22.82
CA LYS A 191 -12.79 -4.71 23.21
C LYS A 191 -12.65 -6.17 23.62
N LEU A 192 -11.84 -6.96 22.87
CA LEU A 192 -11.58 -8.37 23.17
C LEU A 192 -10.82 -8.55 24.48
N ASP A 193 -9.87 -7.66 24.77
CA ASP A 193 -9.16 -7.65 26.06
C ASP A 193 -10.09 -7.46 27.25
N LEU A 194 -11.09 -6.56 27.14
CA LEU A 194 -12.10 -6.37 28.17
C LEU A 194 -13.00 -7.59 28.35
N MET A 195 -13.16 -8.41 27.31
CA MET A 195 -13.92 -9.67 27.35
C MET A 195 -13.07 -10.87 27.79
N GLY A 196 -11.77 -10.68 28.05
CA GLY A 196 -10.85 -11.75 28.39
C GLY A 196 -10.41 -12.64 27.21
N VAL A 197 -10.73 -12.25 25.96
CA VAL A 197 -10.41 -13.01 24.75
C VAL A 197 -8.99 -12.68 24.30
N LYS A 198 -8.09 -13.65 24.39
CA LYS A 198 -6.65 -13.50 24.11
C LYS A 198 -6.20 -14.24 22.86
N THR A 199 -6.87 -15.32 22.50
CA THR A 199 -6.45 -16.22 21.42
C THR A 199 -7.45 -16.21 20.25
N ALA A 200 -6.96 -16.60 19.08
CA ALA A 200 -7.80 -16.77 17.90
C ALA A 200 -8.87 -17.86 18.11
N TRP A 201 -8.56 -18.89 18.92
CA TRP A 201 -9.52 -19.93 19.28
C TRP A 201 -10.67 -19.37 20.11
N GLU A 202 -10.38 -18.64 21.19
CA GLU A 202 -11.40 -18.02 22.02
C GLU A 202 -12.32 -17.09 21.21
N TYR A 203 -11.75 -16.32 20.27
CA TYR A 203 -12.53 -15.49 19.35
C TYR A 203 -13.45 -16.34 18.44
N ALA A 204 -12.92 -17.44 17.89
CA ALA A 204 -13.70 -18.35 17.06
C ALA A 204 -14.87 -19.00 17.84
N GLN A 205 -14.76 -19.18 19.15
CA GLN A 205 -15.80 -19.77 20.02
C GLN A 205 -16.83 -18.76 20.53
N LEU A 206 -16.65 -17.46 20.33
CA LEU A 206 -17.65 -16.46 20.74
C LEU A 206 -19.02 -16.73 20.10
N PRO A 207 -20.13 -16.41 20.77
CA PRO A 207 -21.45 -16.44 20.15
C PRO A 207 -21.51 -15.48 18.93
N GLU A 208 -22.07 -15.96 17.84
CA GLU A 208 -22.11 -15.18 16.57
C GLU A 208 -22.87 -13.86 16.73
N GLU A 209 -23.95 -13.86 17.50
CA GLU A 209 -24.71 -12.65 17.80
C GLU A 209 -23.84 -11.58 18.48
N THR A 210 -23.01 -12.00 19.45
CA THR A 210 -22.07 -11.11 20.13
C THR A 210 -21.05 -10.53 19.14
N VAL A 211 -20.49 -11.38 18.28
CA VAL A 211 -19.51 -10.93 17.29
C VAL A 211 -20.12 -9.96 16.28
N ARG A 212 -21.34 -10.25 15.77
CA ARG A 212 -22.07 -9.35 14.84
C ARG A 212 -22.37 -8.00 15.49
N LYS A 213 -22.77 -7.98 16.75
CA LYS A 213 -23.09 -6.77 17.50
C LYS A 213 -21.85 -5.90 17.76
N LEU A 214 -20.72 -6.50 18.14
CA LEU A 214 -19.52 -5.75 18.56
C LEU A 214 -18.54 -5.43 17.44
N PHE A 215 -18.48 -6.28 16.41
CA PHE A 215 -17.46 -6.23 15.34
C PHE A 215 -18.08 -6.16 13.93
N ALA A 216 -19.40 -6.11 13.84
CA ALA A 216 -20.18 -6.04 12.60
C ALA A 216 -19.85 -7.20 11.62
N LEU A 217 -20.23 -7.06 10.35
CA LEU A 217 -20.03 -8.09 9.33
C LEU A 217 -18.55 -8.49 9.11
N PRO A 218 -17.58 -7.56 9.08
CA PRO A 218 -16.18 -7.94 8.91
C PRO A 218 -15.66 -8.85 10.03
N GLY A 219 -16.01 -8.54 11.28
CA GLY A 219 -15.61 -9.39 12.40
C GLY A 219 -16.27 -10.77 12.35
N TRP A 220 -17.55 -10.85 12.00
CA TRP A 220 -18.23 -12.12 11.81
C TRP A 220 -17.60 -12.95 10.70
N ARG A 221 -17.25 -12.35 9.56
CA ARG A 221 -16.53 -13.05 8.47
C ARG A 221 -15.20 -13.62 8.96
N THR A 222 -14.41 -12.82 9.70
CA THR A 222 -13.15 -13.30 10.29
C THR A 222 -13.39 -14.49 11.24
N GLN A 223 -14.47 -14.49 12.05
CA GLN A 223 -14.83 -15.60 12.91
C GLN A 223 -15.14 -16.88 12.11
N GLN A 224 -15.96 -16.78 11.05
CA GLN A 224 -16.30 -17.92 10.20
C GLN A 224 -15.05 -18.49 9.50
N GLU A 225 -14.19 -17.61 9.01
CA GLU A 225 -12.92 -17.99 8.40
C GLU A 225 -12.01 -18.78 9.38
N LEU A 226 -11.95 -18.38 10.65
CA LEU A 226 -11.21 -19.14 11.66
C LEU A 226 -11.84 -20.49 11.97
N ARG A 227 -13.15 -20.64 11.79
CA ARG A 227 -13.89 -21.92 11.91
C ARG A 227 -13.72 -22.81 10.67
N GLY A 228 -12.98 -22.38 9.65
CA GLY A 228 -12.77 -23.11 8.41
C GLY A 228 -13.87 -22.92 7.37
N ILE A 229 -14.77 -21.94 7.55
CA ILE A 229 -15.85 -21.62 6.62
C ILE A 229 -15.43 -20.42 5.78
N PRO A 230 -15.17 -20.56 4.46
CA PRO A 230 -14.75 -19.47 3.61
C PRO A 230 -15.88 -18.46 3.42
N CYS A 231 -15.62 -17.20 3.78
CA CYS A 231 -16.58 -16.09 3.74
C CYS A 231 -16.02 -14.83 3.05
N ILE A 232 -14.73 -14.82 2.72
CA ILE A 232 -14.07 -13.73 2.03
C ILE A 232 -13.92 -14.16 0.59
N GLU A 233 -14.63 -13.47 -0.29
CA GLU A 233 -14.60 -13.72 -1.73
C GLU A 233 -13.20 -13.54 -2.31
N PHE A 234 -12.93 -14.25 -3.40
CA PHE A 234 -11.71 -14.10 -4.17
C PHE A 234 -11.90 -12.95 -5.17
N GLU A 235 -11.06 -11.93 -5.10
CA GLU A 235 -11.11 -10.79 -6.01
C GLU A 235 -10.14 -11.02 -7.19
N ASP A 236 -10.67 -11.53 -8.29
CA ASP A 236 -9.88 -11.81 -9.51
C ASP A 236 -9.51 -10.52 -10.26
N LEU A 237 -10.38 -9.52 -10.23
CA LEU A 237 -10.17 -8.23 -10.87
C LEU A 237 -10.15 -7.11 -9.83
N PRO A 238 -9.17 -6.20 -9.92
CA PRO A 238 -9.16 -5.01 -9.08
C PRO A 238 -10.44 -4.21 -9.28
N GLN A 239 -11.19 -3.98 -8.20
CA GLN A 239 -12.36 -3.11 -8.25
C GLN A 239 -11.95 -1.65 -8.47
N ASP A 240 -12.80 -0.90 -9.15
CA ASP A 240 -12.63 0.53 -9.30
C ASP A 240 -12.59 1.22 -7.94
N ARG A 241 -11.61 2.10 -7.78
CA ARG A 241 -11.46 2.85 -6.54
C ARG A 241 -12.66 3.77 -6.34
N GLN A 242 -13.20 3.77 -5.14
CA GLN A 242 -14.29 4.66 -4.72
C GLN A 242 -13.79 6.07 -4.36
N SER A 243 -12.49 6.23 -4.16
CA SER A 243 -11.83 7.51 -3.95
C SER A 243 -10.37 7.45 -4.40
N ILE A 244 -9.83 8.56 -4.85
CA ILE A 244 -8.43 8.71 -5.23
C ILE A 244 -7.82 9.85 -4.42
N CYS A 245 -6.76 9.56 -3.67
CA CYS A 245 -6.04 10.55 -2.88
C CYS A 245 -4.58 10.60 -3.29
N VAL A 246 -4.07 11.81 -3.51
CA VAL A 246 -2.64 12.09 -3.63
C VAL A 246 -2.25 13.11 -2.57
N SER A 247 -1.36 12.74 -1.68
CA SER A 247 -0.88 13.61 -0.61
C SER A 247 0.58 13.32 -0.28
N ARG A 248 1.29 14.33 0.21
CA ARG A 248 2.66 14.17 0.68
C ARG A 248 2.88 14.95 1.98
N SER A 249 3.71 14.38 2.85
CA SER A 249 4.36 15.17 3.90
C SER A 249 5.60 15.81 3.29
N PHE A 250 5.84 17.07 3.61
CA PHE A 250 7.00 17.79 3.09
C PHE A 250 8.25 17.55 3.97
N SER A 251 9.44 17.64 3.38
CA SER A 251 10.69 17.58 4.15
C SER A 251 10.78 18.74 5.15
N HIS A 252 10.39 19.94 4.73
CA HIS A 252 10.30 21.16 5.52
C HIS A 252 8.87 21.70 5.54
N GLU A 253 8.53 22.47 6.55
CA GLU A 253 7.23 23.13 6.62
C GLU A 253 7.12 24.24 5.57
N ILE A 254 6.02 24.24 4.81
CA ILE A 254 5.72 25.27 3.83
C ILE A 254 4.92 26.37 4.53
N LYS A 255 5.43 27.60 4.50
CA LYS A 255 4.82 28.82 5.05
C LYS A 255 4.37 29.81 3.97
N ASP A 256 4.68 29.50 2.72
CA ASP A 256 4.40 30.34 1.57
C ASP A 256 3.19 29.83 0.79
N SER A 257 2.22 30.71 0.53
CA SER A 257 0.97 30.33 -0.14
C SER A 257 1.18 29.90 -1.60
N PRO A 258 1.93 30.64 -2.44
CA PRO A 258 2.26 30.20 -3.78
C PRO A 258 2.93 28.84 -3.84
N LEU A 259 3.90 28.57 -2.97
CA LEU A 259 4.59 27.30 -2.91
C LEU A 259 3.67 26.14 -2.48
N LEU A 260 2.78 26.38 -1.51
CA LEU A 260 1.77 25.39 -1.12
C LEU A 260 0.81 25.08 -2.28
N ALA A 261 0.39 26.12 -3.01
CA ALA A 261 -0.49 26.00 -4.18
C ALA A 261 0.19 25.22 -5.33
N GLU A 262 1.49 25.45 -5.55
CA GLU A 262 2.30 24.69 -6.52
C GLU A 262 2.30 23.18 -6.17
N GLN A 263 2.51 22.83 -4.90
CA GLN A 263 2.48 21.42 -4.46
C GLN A 263 1.09 20.82 -4.63
N VAL A 264 0.04 21.55 -4.31
CA VAL A 264 -1.36 21.11 -4.48
C VAL A 264 -1.69 20.92 -5.96
N ALA A 265 -1.21 21.80 -6.86
CA ALA A 265 -1.37 21.66 -8.31
C ALA A 265 -0.75 20.35 -8.83
N ASN A 266 0.45 20.00 -8.37
CA ASN A 266 1.11 18.74 -8.72
C ASN A 266 0.32 17.51 -8.19
N PHE A 267 -0.28 17.61 -6.99
CA PHE A 267 -1.13 16.53 -6.47
C PHE A 267 -2.45 16.40 -7.24
N ALA A 268 -3.04 17.52 -7.65
CA ALA A 268 -4.26 17.54 -8.44
C ALA A 268 -4.05 16.92 -9.83
N GLU A 269 -2.94 17.24 -10.52
CA GLU A 269 -2.57 16.59 -11.79
C GLU A 269 -2.48 15.06 -11.61
N ALA A 270 -1.74 14.59 -10.61
CA ALA A 270 -1.59 13.17 -10.35
C ALA A 270 -2.91 12.47 -9.95
N VAL A 271 -3.87 13.19 -9.39
CA VAL A 271 -5.23 12.70 -9.15
C VAL A 271 -5.97 12.55 -10.47
N VAL A 272 -5.92 13.58 -11.36
CA VAL A 272 -6.59 13.54 -12.66
C VAL A 272 -6.04 12.41 -13.53
N GLU A 273 -4.72 12.22 -13.58
CA GLU A 273 -4.10 11.11 -14.30
C GLU A 273 -4.71 9.75 -13.86
N LYS A 274 -4.84 9.54 -12.55
CA LYS A 274 -5.43 8.30 -12.00
C LYS A 274 -6.92 8.16 -12.28
N LEU A 275 -7.70 9.26 -12.21
CA LEU A 275 -9.10 9.29 -12.59
C LEU A 275 -9.27 8.84 -14.04
N ARG A 276 -8.53 9.47 -14.95
CA ARG A 276 -8.59 9.18 -16.39
C ARG A 276 -8.13 7.77 -16.72
N LYS A 277 -7.09 7.27 -16.04
CA LYS A 277 -6.64 5.88 -16.19
C LYS A 277 -7.70 4.87 -15.77
N GLN A 278 -8.53 5.19 -14.77
CA GLN A 278 -9.65 4.37 -14.33
C GLN A 278 -10.90 4.55 -15.18
N GLY A 279 -10.99 5.61 -16.02
CA GLY A 279 -12.20 5.96 -16.77
C GLY A 279 -13.32 6.52 -15.87
N SER A 280 -12.94 7.24 -14.82
CA SER A 280 -13.87 7.78 -13.82
C SER A 280 -13.92 9.29 -13.85
N LEU A 281 -15.08 9.85 -13.46
CA LEU A 281 -15.30 11.26 -13.17
C LEU A 281 -15.44 11.45 -11.66
N ALA A 282 -14.95 12.58 -11.15
CA ALA A 282 -15.12 12.98 -9.76
C ALA A 282 -16.28 13.97 -9.63
N LEU A 283 -17.21 13.69 -8.73
CA LEU A 283 -18.29 14.61 -8.35
C LEU A 283 -17.85 15.55 -7.22
N GLU A 284 -16.82 15.19 -6.49
CA GLU A 284 -16.36 15.95 -5.33
C GLU A 284 -14.85 15.85 -5.18
N MET A 285 -14.21 16.97 -4.89
CA MET A 285 -12.79 17.08 -4.58
C MET A 285 -12.60 17.80 -3.26
N ALA A 286 -11.76 17.29 -2.37
CA ALA A 286 -11.31 18.02 -1.20
C ALA A 286 -9.81 18.28 -1.27
N VAL A 287 -9.41 19.53 -1.06
CA VAL A 287 -8.04 19.95 -0.84
C VAL A 287 -7.82 20.13 0.65
N PHE A 288 -6.72 19.58 1.18
CA PHE A 288 -6.42 19.69 2.61
C PHE A 288 -4.96 20.02 2.86
N ALA A 289 -4.68 20.70 3.97
CA ALA A 289 -3.34 20.99 4.44
C ALA A 289 -3.28 20.99 5.98
N PHE A 290 -2.24 20.35 6.54
CA PHE A 290 -2.07 20.14 7.97
C PHE A 290 -0.69 20.60 8.43
N THR A 291 -0.65 21.20 9.62
CA THR A 291 0.60 21.50 10.33
C THR A 291 1.19 20.23 10.97
N ASN A 292 2.37 20.35 11.55
CA ASN A 292 3.02 19.24 12.26
C ASN A 292 2.44 19.06 13.66
N ARG A 293 1.53 18.11 13.83
CA ARG A 293 0.87 17.80 15.11
C ARG A 293 1.82 17.39 16.25
N PHE A 294 3.08 17.11 15.96
CA PHE A 294 4.08 16.73 16.96
C PHE A 294 4.90 17.94 17.49
N LYS A 295 4.68 19.12 16.94
CA LYS A 295 5.22 20.39 17.43
C LYS A 295 4.19 21.07 18.30
N GLU A 296 4.19 20.79 19.59
CA GLU A 296 3.20 21.30 20.53
C GLU A 296 3.27 22.84 20.70
N ASP A 297 4.47 23.41 20.55
CA ASP A 297 4.72 24.86 20.70
C ASP A 297 4.43 25.67 19.41
N ALA A 298 4.00 25.02 18.32
CA ALA A 298 3.68 25.69 17.07
C ALA A 298 2.15 25.82 16.84
N PRO A 299 1.69 26.88 16.18
CA PRO A 299 0.27 27.01 15.81
C PRO A 299 -0.20 25.81 15.01
N GLN A 300 -1.34 25.23 15.40
CA GLN A 300 -1.91 24.04 14.78
C GLN A 300 -3.06 24.40 13.85
N ALA A 301 -3.03 23.90 12.61
CA ALA A 301 -4.11 24.01 11.65
C ALA A 301 -4.38 22.67 10.99
N HIS A 302 -5.65 22.39 10.77
CA HIS A 302 -6.13 21.21 10.05
C HIS A 302 -7.26 21.67 9.14
N GLU A 303 -6.85 22.17 7.96
CA GLU A 303 -7.75 22.84 7.03
C GLU A 303 -8.13 21.93 5.86
N SER A 304 -9.36 22.08 5.40
CA SER A 304 -9.86 21.40 4.21
C SER A 304 -10.89 22.28 3.52
N ARG A 305 -10.90 22.22 2.17
CA ARG A 305 -11.92 22.85 1.32
C ARG A 305 -12.46 21.84 0.33
N VAL A 306 -13.78 21.82 0.18
CA VAL A 306 -14.48 20.93 -0.74
C VAL A 306 -14.93 21.71 -1.96
N VAL A 307 -14.71 21.13 -3.12
CA VAL A 307 -15.20 21.60 -4.42
C VAL A 307 -16.10 20.54 -5.00
N VAL A 308 -17.30 20.93 -5.44
CA VAL A 308 -18.30 20.05 -6.05
C VAL A 308 -18.30 20.24 -7.56
N PHE A 309 -18.34 19.15 -8.29
CA PHE A 309 -18.48 19.09 -9.75
C PHE A 309 -19.82 18.39 -10.08
N PRO A 310 -20.92 19.13 -10.24
CA PRO A 310 -22.25 18.54 -10.40
C PRO A 310 -22.39 17.56 -11.55
N GLU A 311 -21.66 17.80 -12.63
CA GLU A 311 -21.67 16.98 -13.85
C GLU A 311 -20.53 15.95 -13.90
N GLY A 312 -19.73 15.85 -12.80
CA GLY A 312 -18.53 15.05 -12.81
C GLY A 312 -17.40 15.67 -13.63
N GLU A 313 -16.17 15.48 -13.20
CA GLU A 313 -15.02 16.11 -13.85
C GLU A 313 -13.79 15.21 -13.86
N ALA A 314 -13.02 15.24 -14.96
CA ALA A 314 -11.71 14.60 -15.11
C ALA A 314 -10.79 15.40 -16.05
N ASP A 315 -11.08 16.69 -16.27
CA ASP A 315 -10.24 17.58 -17.07
C ASP A 315 -9.19 18.27 -16.19
N TYR A 316 -7.94 18.18 -16.61
CA TYR A 316 -6.81 18.83 -15.94
C TYR A 316 -7.02 20.35 -15.79
N ARG A 317 -7.56 21.02 -16.81
CA ARG A 317 -7.75 22.49 -16.86
C ARG A 317 -8.85 22.97 -15.92
N LYS A 318 -9.73 22.07 -15.45
CA LYS A 318 -10.80 22.40 -14.50
C LYS A 318 -10.41 21.99 -13.08
N ILE A 319 -9.90 20.77 -12.88
CA ILE A 319 -9.55 20.25 -11.55
C ILE A 319 -8.33 20.98 -10.98
N VAL A 320 -7.25 21.17 -11.76
CA VAL A 320 -6.01 21.79 -11.24
C VAL A 320 -6.24 23.23 -10.77
N PRO A 321 -6.86 24.14 -11.57
CA PRO A 321 -7.15 25.49 -11.09
C PRO A 321 -8.15 25.53 -9.93
N ALA A 322 -9.11 24.61 -9.90
CA ALA A 322 -10.05 24.52 -8.76
C ALA A 322 -9.34 24.13 -7.48
N ALA A 323 -8.39 23.18 -7.55
CA ALA A 323 -7.58 22.78 -6.41
C ALA A 323 -6.69 23.92 -5.90
N VAL A 324 -6.10 24.70 -6.81
CA VAL A 324 -5.28 25.87 -6.46
C VAL A 324 -6.13 26.95 -5.76
N ARG A 325 -7.31 27.27 -6.28
CA ARG A 325 -8.24 28.21 -5.61
C ARG A 325 -8.60 27.73 -4.21
N ALA A 326 -8.99 26.47 -4.08
CA ALA A 326 -9.31 25.87 -2.78
C ALA A 326 -8.10 25.92 -1.81
N CYS A 327 -6.87 25.76 -2.34
CA CYS A 327 -5.64 25.89 -1.56
C CYS A 327 -5.45 27.32 -1.03
N HIS A 328 -5.67 28.34 -1.85
CA HIS A 328 -5.59 29.73 -1.40
C HIS A 328 -6.66 30.06 -0.34
N GLU A 329 -7.85 29.51 -0.44
CA GLU A 329 -8.94 29.69 0.54
C GLU A 329 -8.65 29.01 1.89
N LEU A 330 -7.95 27.88 1.91
CA LEU A 330 -7.61 27.17 3.16
C LEU A 330 -6.32 27.70 3.82
N TYR A 331 -5.49 28.43 3.05
CA TYR A 331 -4.22 28.93 3.56
C TYR A 331 -4.42 29.98 4.66
N ARG A 332 -3.64 29.84 5.72
CA ARG A 332 -3.57 30.82 6.82
C ARG A 332 -2.14 31.31 6.98
N PRO A 333 -1.90 32.63 6.92
CA PRO A 333 -0.59 33.22 7.20
C PRO A 333 -0.10 32.86 8.60
N GLY A 334 1.20 32.64 8.74
CA GLY A 334 1.84 32.32 10.03
C GLY A 334 1.85 30.84 10.40
N TYR A 335 1.15 29.98 9.65
CA TYR A 335 1.18 28.53 9.89
C TYR A 335 2.20 27.84 8.98
N GLY A 336 2.90 26.81 9.52
CA GLY A 336 3.81 25.96 8.77
C GLY A 336 3.15 24.63 8.38
N TYR A 337 2.78 24.48 7.13
CA TYR A 337 2.12 23.24 6.65
C TYR A 337 3.14 22.13 6.43
N LYS A 338 2.93 21.01 7.10
CA LYS A 338 3.81 19.81 7.02
C LYS A 338 3.28 18.77 6.04
N LYS A 339 2.00 18.80 5.73
CA LYS A 339 1.35 17.86 4.81
C LYS A 339 0.24 18.57 4.05
N ALA A 340 0.14 18.29 2.74
CA ALA A 340 -1.00 18.66 1.94
C ALA A 340 -1.41 17.54 0.98
N GLY A 341 -2.61 17.63 0.42
CA GLY A 341 -3.09 16.66 -0.54
C GLY A 341 -4.42 17.05 -1.18
N VAL A 342 -4.73 16.30 -2.22
CA VAL A 342 -5.99 16.34 -2.95
C VAL A 342 -6.62 14.96 -2.90
N VAL A 343 -7.90 14.90 -2.57
CA VAL A 343 -8.69 13.67 -2.61
C VAL A 343 -9.96 13.92 -3.40
N VAL A 344 -10.26 13.02 -4.31
CA VAL A 344 -11.54 12.99 -5.04
C VAL A 344 -12.37 11.82 -4.57
N THR A 345 -13.64 12.09 -4.40
CA THR A 345 -14.64 11.16 -3.87
C THR A 345 -15.90 11.17 -4.73
N ARG A 346 -16.85 10.28 -4.41
CA ARG A 346 -18.09 10.14 -5.18
C ARG A 346 -17.77 9.95 -6.68
N LEU A 347 -16.89 8.96 -6.94
CA LEU A 347 -16.49 8.65 -8.31
C LEU A 347 -17.62 7.94 -9.04
N MET A 348 -17.78 8.28 -10.31
CA MET A 348 -18.71 7.61 -11.22
C MET A 348 -17.98 7.20 -12.50
N SER A 349 -18.45 6.15 -13.17
CA SER A 349 -17.90 5.77 -14.47
C SER A 349 -18.19 6.84 -15.52
N ALA A 350 -17.19 7.21 -16.31
CA ALA A 350 -17.38 8.13 -17.42
C ALA A 350 -18.36 7.60 -18.48
N SER A 351 -18.48 6.28 -18.61
CA SER A 351 -19.44 5.63 -19.51
C SER A 351 -20.89 5.67 -19.00
N ALA A 352 -21.08 5.86 -17.69
CA ALA A 352 -22.42 5.98 -17.10
C ALA A 352 -22.92 7.43 -17.01
N PHE A 353 -22.08 8.39 -17.45
CA PHE A 353 -22.43 9.79 -17.44
C PHE A 353 -23.47 10.10 -18.54
N THR A 354 -24.58 10.71 -18.14
CA THR A 354 -25.57 11.28 -19.08
C THR A 354 -25.38 12.78 -19.06
N ALA A 355 -24.98 13.35 -20.17
CA ALA A 355 -24.80 14.79 -20.30
C ALA A 355 -26.12 15.54 -20.00
N SER A 356 -26.03 16.72 -19.40
CA SER A 356 -27.17 17.62 -19.27
C SER A 356 -27.71 17.98 -20.65
N LEU A 357 -29.04 18.12 -20.79
CA LEU A 357 -29.69 18.60 -22.00
C LEU A 357 -29.16 19.99 -22.48
N PHE A 358 -28.50 20.72 -21.56
CA PHE A 358 -27.92 22.04 -21.80
C PHE A 358 -26.40 22.03 -21.88
N ALA A 359 -25.77 20.86 -21.91
CA ALA A 359 -24.32 20.76 -22.04
C ALA A 359 -23.87 21.08 -23.44
N ASP A 360 -22.75 21.82 -23.59
CA ASP A 360 -22.09 21.98 -24.84
C ASP A 360 -21.24 20.75 -25.18
N ASP A 361 -21.83 19.80 -25.87
CA ASP A 361 -21.18 18.56 -26.25
C ASP A 361 -19.90 18.78 -27.07
N ALA A 362 -19.87 19.82 -27.90
CA ALA A 362 -18.70 20.16 -28.74
C ALA A 362 -17.53 20.68 -27.88
N ALA A 363 -17.82 21.45 -26.84
CA ALA A 363 -16.80 21.89 -25.87
C ALA A 363 -16.30 20.71 -25.04
N ALA A 364 -17.20 19.86 -24.53
CA ALA A 364 -16.83 18.68 -23.76
C ALA A 364 -15.96 17.68 -24.56
N GLN A 365 -16.27 17.44 -25.84
CA GLN A 365 -15.45 16.61 -26.72
C GLN A 365 -14.06 17.21 -26.97
N ARG A 366 -13.96 18.52 -27.23
CA ARG A 366 -12.65 19.20 -27.38
C ARG A 366 -11.81 19.09 -26.11
N ASP A 367 -12.45 19.25 -24.95
CA ASP A 367 -11.80 19.14 -23.63
C ASP A 367 -11.26 17.73 -23.41
N ALA A 368 -12.05 16.71 -23.73
CA ALA A 368 -11.65 15.31 -23.63
C ALA A 368 -10.50 14.96 -24.59
N GLN A 369 -10.54 15.48 -25.84
CA GLN A 369 -9.46 15.30 -26.82
C GLN A 369 -8.15 15.94 -26.36
N LEU A 370 -8.18 17.17 -25.87
CA LEU A 370 -6.99 17.86 -25.38
C LEU A 370 -6.37 17.14 -24.17
N SER A 371 -7.19 16.73 -23.20
CA SER A 371 -6.72 15.93 -22.07
C SER A 371 -6.11 14.61 -22.55
N GLY A 372 -6.67 13.95 -23.57
CA GLY A 372 -6.11 12.76 -24.20
C GLY A 372 -4.73 13.00 -24.85
N VAL A 373 -4.53 14.17 -25.48
CA VAL A 373 -3.23 14.57 -26.02
C VAL A 373 -2.20 14.76 -24.91
N ILE A 374 -2.56 15.43 -23.80
CA ILE A 374 -1.69 15.59 -22.63
C ILE A 374 -1.29 14.22 -22.07
N ASP A 375 -2.25 13.31 -21.89
CA ASP A 375 -1.97 11.95 -21.43
C ASP A 375 -1.00 11.22 -22.36
N SER A 376 -1.19 11.35 -23.67
CA SER A 376 -0.36 10.70 -24.69
C SER A 376 1.09 11.22 -24.66
N ILE A 377 1.26 12.53 -24.56
CA ILE A 377 2.60 13.14 -24.50
C ILE A 377 3.31 12.75 -23.21
N ASN A 378 2.64 12.86 -22.06
CA ASN A 378 3.22 12.46 -20.78
C ASN A 378 3.56 10.96 -20.71
N ARG A 379 2.80 10.11 -21.42
CA ARG A 379 3.12 8.67 -21.55
C ARG A 379 4.36 8.44 -22.43
N SER A 380 4.50 9.17 -23.52
CA SER A 380 5.58 8.97 -24.51
C SER A 380 6.91 9.58 -24.08
N PHE A 381 6.87 10.75 -23.45
CA PHE A 381 8.05 11.54 -23.08
C PHE A 381 8.37 11.54 -21.58
N GLY A 382 7.56 10.86 -20.78
CA GLY A 382 7.68 10.77 -19.34
C GLY A 382 6.72 11.68 -18.57
N PRO A 383 6.45 11.36 -17.30
CA PRO A 383 5.56 12.14 -16.46
C PRO A 383 5.98 13.60 -16.33
N GLY A 384 5.07 14.53 -16.55
CA GLY A 384 5.31 15.97 -16.47
C GLY A 384 6.07 16.55 -17.66
N ALA A 385 6.08 15.90 -18.84
CA ALA A 385 6.59 16.48 -20.08
C ALA A 385 5.77 17.72 -20.48
N ILE A 386 4.44 17.69 -20.25
CA ILE A 386 3.58 18.86 -20.27
C ILE A 386 3.14 19.18 -18.84
N ARG A 387 3.23 20.44 -18.45
CA ARG A 387 2.84 20.94 -17.13
C ARG A 387 2.03 22.23 -17.24
N PHE A 388 1.21 22.48 -16.26
CA PHE A 388 0.55 23.78 -16.10
C PHE A 388 1.52 24.77 -15.42
N GLY A 389 1.50 26.03 -15.84
CA GLY A 389 2.42 27.04 -15.29
C GLY A 389 2.36 27.17 -13.75
N VAL A 390 1.21 26.89 -13.16
CA VAL A 390 1.02 26.91 -11.70
C VAL A 390 1.76 25.77 -10.95
N GLN A 391 2.25 24.76 -11.65
CA GLN A 391 2.99 23.62 -11.06
C GLN A 391 4.48 23.92 -10.86
N GLY A 392 4.97 25.08 -11.28
CA GLY A 392 6.36 25.47 -11.13
C GLY A 392 7.33 24.48 -11.77
N THR A 393 8.38 24.12 -11.04
CA THR A 393 9.34 23.09 -11.47
C THR A 393 8.78 21.68 -11.41
N GLY A 394 7.66 21.47 -10.73
CA GLY A 394 7.07 20.17 -10.43
C GLY A 394 7.81 19.35 -9.37
N GLU A 395 8.83 19.92 -8.75
CA GLU A 395 9.52 19.27 -7.66
C GLU A 395 8.65 19.19 -6.41
N VAL A 396 8.50 17.99 -5.87
CA VAL A 396 7.87 17.81 -4.57
C VAL A 396 8.96 17.83 -3.49
N TYR A 397 8.78 18.68 -2.48
CA TYR A 397 9.71 18.78 -1.35
C TYR A 397 9.78 17.46 -0.59
N SER A 398 10.68 16.59 -1.02
CA SER A 398 10.90 15.27 -0.42
C SER A 398 12.39 14.96 -0.28
N THR A 399 12.76 14.38 0.85
CA THR A 399 14.13 13.92 1.12
C THR A 399 14.25 12.42 0.81
N ARG A 400 15.34 12.02 0.13
CA ARG A 400 15.68 10.63 -0.19
C ARG A 400 17.20 10.46 -0.24
N GLU A 401 17.83 10.61 0.93
CA GLU A 401 19.31 10.63 1.03
C GLU A 401 19.96 9.26 0.87
N HIS A 402 19.18 8.19 1.08
CA HIS A 402 19.66 6.81 1.06
C HIS A 402 19.03 5.97 -0.07
N GLN A 403 18.64 6.62 -1.18
CA GLN A 403 17.99 5.93 -2.28
C GLN A 403 18.98 5.03 -3.03
N SER A 404 18.63 3.75 -3.17
CA SER A 404 19.34 2.83 -4.04
C SER A 404 19.11 3.15 -5.52
N PRO A 405 20.01 2.72 -6.43
CA PRO A 405 19.77 2.83 -7.86
C PRO A 405 18.47 2.12 -8.30
N HIS A 406 17.90 2.57 -9.41
CA HIS A 406 16.70 1.97 -9.99
C HIS A 406 17.08 0.76 -10.89
N TYR A 407 17.69 -0.24 -10.30
CA TYR A 407 18.36 -1.38 -10.98
C TYR A 407 17.55 -2.03 -12.10
N THR A 408 16.23 -2.04 -12.03
CA THR A 408 15.35 -2.73 -12.98
C THR A 408 14.44 -1.79 -13.77
N THR A 409 14.45 -0.48 -13.46
CA THR A 409 13.52 0.49 -14.04
C THR A 409 14.19 1.68 -14.71
N ARG A 410 15.54 1.74 -14.70
CA ARG A 410 16.36 2.71 -15.44
C ARG A 410 17.55 2.03 -16.08
N TRP A 411 17.78 2.28 -17.36
CA TRP A 411 18.89 1.67 -18.11
C TRP A 411 20.26 2.06 -17.56
N GLU A 412 20.42 3.29 -17.09
CA GLU A 412 21.69 3.82 -16.55
C GLU A 412 22.07 3.15 -15.23
N ASP A 413 21.07 2.65 -14.49
CA ASP A 413 21.22 2.06 -13.16
C ASP A 413 21.40 0.51 -13.19
N ILE A 414 21.38 -0.10 -14.36
CA ILE A 414 21.59 -1.55 -14.49
C ILE A 414 23.00 -1.92 -14.01
N PRO A 415 23.13 -2.94 -13.12
CA PRO A 415 24.42 -3.36 -12.62
C PRO A 415 25.36 -3.79 -13.75
N LYS A 416 26.56 -3.20 -13.82
CA LYS A 416 27.57 -3.57 -14.79
C LYS A 416 28.36 -4.78 -14.27
N VAL A 417 28.38 -5.85 -15.04
CA VAL A 417 29.24 -7.01 -14.77
C VAL A 417 30.69 -6.60 -14.98
N LYS A 418 31.52 -6.78 -13.95
CA LYS A 418 32.98 -6.69 -14.13
C LYS A 418 33.43 -8.06 -14.62
N LEU A 419 33.93 -8.12 -15.86
CA LEU A 419 34.57 -9.29 -16.43
C LEU A 419 35.95 -9.46 -15.82
#